data_5e1a47420d5b54dc6a461d5a0ca14b3d
#
_entry.id   5e1a47420d5b54dc6a461d5a0ca14b3d
#
_cell.length_a   1.000
_cell.length_b   1.000
_cell.length_c   1.000
_cell.angle_alpha   90.00
_cell.angle_beta   90.00
_cell.angle_gamma   90.00
#
_symmetry.space_group_name_H-M   'P 1'
#
loop_
_entity.id
_entity.type
_entity.pdbx_description
1 polymer ?
#
loop_
_entity_poly.entity_id
_entity_poly.type
_entity_poly.pdbx_seq_one_letter_code
_entity_poly.pdbx_strand_id
1 'polypeptide(L)'
;MNTMYDCIIIGGGMAGLTCAAHLTDSGLHVKVLEKNDRLGGRIRSFYDEDVTIETGASFLAGFYETAHKLVKDCGMDASSQKDSQETWLYRPTKPLGPIWPLSALKASPSLSRAGKLRALRGVVSMLFDAKRLTTPAITRELKRFDNETVVTWGEKAFGKEAYQNVLEPMVRALFFWDCAHTSRGLVPPIIKGVMEDRHFYRLPSGMSSLPSAIGDKVPHVLNTQVDAVRAESHHLYRVDTSQGTFSAKSVVVASPAQDAIRILTGGGLHCSKSLNAIDYSSVTVGIIKTSVSDDLGVGNRTIVISSEYVTPLVAIKVIQTKSKPAYIRFYWRAQGSLERQHLQRELVNQLTRMNLPSVADAARRGEAVDVVRWDTAIPVFDVGSVTRTTAARFEDGLPPGVFLAGDYMKAPHLEGAAVSGVQAATRVLAHVSDRT
;
A
#
# COMPACT_ATOMS: atom_id res chain seq x y z
N MET A 1 10.88 -19.99 33.51
CA MET A 1 11.60 -18.69 33.43
C MET A 1 11.06 -17.96 32.21
N ASN A 2 10.57 -16.73 32.37
CA ASN A 2 10.16 -15.95 31.19
C ASN A 2 11.39 -15.60 30.37
N THR A 3 11.40 -15.99 29.11
CA THR A 3 12.49 -15.67 28.18
C THR A 3 12.58 -14.16 28.00
N MET A 4 13.76 -13.57 28.28
CA MET A 4 14.03 -12.15 28.05
C MET A 4 14.51 -11.94 26.62
N TYR A 5 13.85 -11.06 25.88
CA TYR A 5 14.22 -10.67 24.52
C TYR A 5 15.02 -9.36 24.53
N ASP A 6 15.92 -9.19 23.58
CA ASP A 6 16.58 -7.91 23.35
C ASP A 6 15.60 -6.93 22.71
N CYS A 7 14.76 -7.44 21.78
CA CYS A 7 13.70 -6.65 21.19
C CYS A 7 12.46 -7.49 20.86
N ILE A 8 11.26 -7.00 21.20
CA ILE A 8 9.99 -7.51 20.68
C ILE A 8 9.49 -6.57 19.58
N ILE A 9 9.11 -7.16 18.45
CA ILE A 9 8.55 -6.45 17.31
C ILE A 9 7.07 -6.77 17.23
N ILE A 10 6.20 -5.76 17.27
CA ILE A 10 4.75 -5.89 17.25
C ILE A 10 4.23 -5.60 15.84
N GLY A 11 3.79 -6.63 15.17
CA GLY A 11 3.28 -6.61 13.79
C GLY A 11 4.24 -7.26 12.79
N GLY A 12 3.76 -8.31 12.13
CA GLY A 12 4.45 -9.09 11.09
C GLY A 12 4.27 -8.54 9.67
N GLY A 13 4.01 -7.22 9.52
CA GLY A 13 4.02 -6.53 8.24
C GLY A 13 5.43 -6.25 7.75
N MET A 14 5.56 -5.63 6.56
CA MET A 14 6.87 -5.40 5.93
C MET A 14 7.83 -4.59 6.82
N ALA A 15 7.34 -3.59 7.55
CA ALA A 15 8.16 -2.80 8.46
C ALA A 15 8.72 -3.63 9.62
N GLY A 16 7.87 -4.43 10.28
CA GLY A 16 8.27 -5.29 11.39
C GLY A 16 9.21 -6.41 10.95
N LEU A 17 8.91 -7.07 9.83
CA LEU A 17 9.75 -8.13 9.29
C LEU A 17 11.12 -7.62 8.86
N THR A 18 11.19 -6.46 8.22
CA THR A 18 12.47 -5.84 7.85
C THR A 18 13.29 -5.47 9.09
N CYS A 19 12.63 -4.92 10.11
CA CYS A 19 13.30 -4.63 11.39
C CYS A 19 13.82 -5.91 12.04
N ALA A 20 12.99 -6.94 12.12
CA ALA A 20 13.35 -8.23 12.73
C ALA A 20 14.53 -8.90 12.01
N ALA A 21 14.52 -8.92 10.67
CA ALA A 21 15.61 -9.48 9.89
C ALA A 21 16.95 -8.79 10.21
N HIS A 22 16.99 -7.44 10.19
CA HIS A 22 18.20 -6.68 10.50
C HIS A 22 18.72 -6.92 11.93
N LEU A 23 17.82 -7.00 12.90
CA LEU A 23 18.21 -7.27 14.30
C LEU A 23 18.70 -8.70 14.50
N THR A 24 18.04 -9.68 13.84
CA THR A 24 18.48 -11.08 13.86
C THR A 24 19.86 -11.25 13.22
N ASP A 25 20.07 -10.63 12.05
CA ASP A 25 21.38 -10.64 11.36
C ASP A 25 22.49 -9.98 12.20
N SER A 26 22.11 -9.05 13.10
CA SER A 26 23.02 -8.41 14.06
C SER A 26 23.22 -9.23 15.35
N GLY A 27 22.66 -10.43 15.46
CA GLY A 27 22.82 -11.34 16.59
C GLY A 27 21.93 -11.05 17.81
N LEU A 28 20.93 -10.17 17.72
CA LEU A 28 20.00 -9.89 18.81
C LEU A 28 18.95 -11.00 18.94
N HIS A 29 18.59 -11.30 20.18
CA HIS A 29 17.47 -12.20 20.48
C HIS A 29 16.14 -11.47 20.34
N VAL A 30 15.47 -11.65 19.18
CA VAL A 30 14.23 -10.95 18.84
C VAL A 30 13.03 -11.88 18.73
N LYS A 31 11.83 -11.31 18.80
CA LYS A 31 10.57 -12.01 18.56
C LYS A 31 9.56 -11.08 17.87
N VAL A 32 8.98 -11.54 16.76
CA VAL A 32 7.85 -10.87 16.09
C VAL A 32 6.52 -11.44 16.63
N LEU A 33 5.61 -10.56 17.02
CA LEU A 33 4.25 -10.91 17.44
C LEU A 33 3.25 -10.41 16.39
N GLU A 34 2.51 -11.32 15.75
CA GLU A 34 1.53 -11.01 14.71
C GLU A 34 0.12 -11.47 15.14
N LYS A 35 -0.87 -10.57 15.02
CA LYS A 35 -2.26 -10.85 15.43
C LYS A 35 -3.00 -11.82 14.51
N ASN A 36 -2.61 -11.87 13.24
CA ASN A 36 -3.23 -12.73 12.24
C ASN A 36 -2.56 -14.11 12.19
N ASP A 37 -3.17 -15.01 11.44
CA ASP A 37 -2.69 -16.36 11.15
C ASP A 37 -1.56 -16.40 10.08
N ARG A 38 -1.13 -15.22 9.58
CA ARG A 38 -0.10 -15.09 8.55
C ARG A 38 0.73 -13.83 8.73
N LEU A 39 1.96 -13.87 8.22
CA LEU A 39 2.82 -12.70 8.05
C LEU A 39 2.43 -11.89 6.81
N GLY A 40 3.00 -10.69 6.67
CA GLY A 40 2.89 -9.82 5.50
C GLY A 40 1.98 -8.61 5.70
N GLY A 41 1.10 -8.61 6.73
CA GLY A 41 0.18 -7.51 6.95
C GLY A 41 -0.66 -7.21 5.70
N ARG A 42 -0.45 -6.05 5.06
CA ARG A 42 -1.15 -5.62 3.83
C ARG A 42 -0.61 -6.21 2.52
N ILE A 43 0.35 -7.11 2.56
CA ILE A 43 0.72 -7.98 1.44
C ILE A 43 -0.11 -9.24 1.56
N ARG A 44 -0.94 -9.54 0.56
CA ARG A 44 -1.75 -10.75 0.52
C ARG A 44 -2.01 -11.18 -0.91
N SER A 45 -1.66 -12.42 -1.22
CA SER A 45 -1.94 -13.07 -2.49
C SER A 45 -3.08 -14.09 -2.32
N PHE A 46 -3.97 -14.16 -3.27
CA PHE A 46 -4.94 -15.23 -3.46
C PHE A 46 -4.34 -16.25 -4.45
N TYR A 47 -4.49 -17.51 -4.16
CA TYR A 47 -3.98 -18.63 -4.97
C TYR A 47 -5.12 -19.52 -5.41
N ASP A 48 -5.17 -19.84 -6.69
CA ASP A 48 -6.12 -20.80 -7.25
C ASP A 48 -5.44 -21.53 -8.42
N GLU A 49 -5.14 -22.79 -8.24
CA GLU A 49 -4.32 -23.59 -9.17
C GLU A 49 -3.01 -22.85 -9.54
N ASP A 50 -2.78 -22.57 -10.81
CA ASP A 50 -1.59 -21.87 -11.33
C ASP A 50 -1.75 -20.33 -11.34
N VAL A 51 -2.84 -19.79 -10.79
CA VAL A 51 -3.15 -18.36 -10.82
C VAL A 51 -2.89 -17.72 -9.46
N THR A 52 -2.11 -16.66 -9.48
CA THR A 52 -1.87 -15.82 -8.31
C THR A 52 -2.42 -14.42 -8.54
N ILE A 53 -3.27 -13.95 -7.63
CA ILE A 53 -3.92 -12.64 -7.70
C ILE A 53 -3.65 -11.87 -6.41
N GLU A 54 -3.04 -10.71 -6.51
CA GLU A 54 -2.77 -9.87 -5.35
C GLU A 54 -4.04 -9.18 -4.87
N THR A 55 -4.35 -9.35 -3.60
CA THR A 55 -5.48 -8.67 -2.92
C THR A 55 -5.01 -7.59 -1.95
N GLY A 56 -3.70 -7.44 -1.79
CA GLY A 56 -3.01 -6.37 -1.09
C GLY A 56 -2.03 -5.63 -2.00
N ALA A 57 -0.82 -5.34 -1.50
CA ALA A 57 0.25 -4.77 -2.30
C ALA A 57 0.58 -5.68 -3.50
N SER A 58 0.57 -5.10 -4.71
CA SER A 58 0.47 -5.89 -5.94
C SER A 58 1.76 -5.95 -6.75
N PHE A 59 2.79 -5.18 -6.39
CA PHE A 59 4.04 -5.09 -7.14
C PHE A 59 5.17 -4.45 -6.32
N LEU A 60 6.39 -4.61 -6.81
CA LEU A 60 7.57 -3.84 -6.43
C LEU A 60 7.84 -2.82 -7.55
N ALA A 61 7.91 -1.54 -7.23
CA ALA A 61 8.40 -0.57 -8.19
C ALA A 61 9.93 -0.67 -8.32
N GLY A 62 10.47 -0.39 -9.50
CA GLY A 62 11.90 -0.54 -9.77
C GLY A 62 12.79 0.27 -8.83
N PHE A 63 12.31 1.42 -8.37
CA PHE A 63 13.01 2.28 -7.42
C PHE A 63 12.88 1.85 -5.94
N TYR A 64 12.34 0.67 -5.63
CA TYR A 64 12.24 0.13 -4.27
C TYR A 64 13.53 -0.58 -3.87
N GLU A 65 14.58 0.16 -3.53
CA GLU A 65 15.91 -0.38 -3.27
C GLU A 65 15.94 -1.36 -2.10
N THR A 66 15.33 -0.98 -0.96
CA THR A 66 15.31 -1.83 0.24
C THR A 66 14.50 -3.10 0.02
N ALA A 67 13.34 -2.99 -0.64
CA ALA A 67 12.50 -4.14 -0.91
C ALA A 67 13.15 -5.11 -1.91
N HIS A 68 13.79 -4.61 -2.96
CA HIS A 68 14.56 -5.45 -3.89
C HIS A 68 15.77 -6.13 -3.21
N LYS A 69 16.44 -5.42 -2.29
CA LYS A 69 17.50 -6.03 -1.49
C LYS A 69 16.96 -7.19 -0.66
N LEU A 70 15.83 -7.02 0.02
CA LEU A 70 15.20 -8.09 0.82
C LEU A 70 14.81 -9.30 -0.04
N VAL A 71 14.27 -9.09 -1.25
CA VAL A 71 13.99 -10.16 -2.22
C VAL A 71 15.28 -10.95 -2.51
N LYS A 72 16.37 -10.25 -2.82
CA LYS A 72 17.67 -10.88 -3.09
C LYS A 72 18.23 -11.61 -1.87
N ASP A 73 18.17 -11.01 -0.69
CA ASP A 73 18.66 -11.60 0.57
C ASP A 73 17.87 -12.86 0.95
N CYS A 74 16.61 -12.96 0.48
CA CYS A 74 15.80 -14.18 0.58
C CYS A 74 16.09 -15.22 -0.51
N GLY A 75 17.06 -14.98 -1.41
CA GLY A 75 17.36 -15.89 -2.52
C GLY A 75 16.27 -15.92 -3.60
N MET A 76 15.41 -14.91 -3.62
CA MET A 76 14.32 -14.80 -4.57
C MET A 76 14.72 -13.93 -5.77
N ASP A 77 14.10 -14.18 -6.91
CA ASP A 77 14.22 -13.33 -8.09
C ASP A 77 12.89 -12.60 -8.34
N ALA A 78 12.95 -11.28 -8.38
CA ALA A 78 11.84 -10.51 -8.87
C ALA A 78 11.83 -10.67 -10.39
N SER A 79 10.98 -11.58 -10.90
CA SER A 79 10.85 -11.71 -12.34
C SER A 79 10.41 -10.37 -12.91
N SER A 80 11.15 -9.92 -13.91
CA SER A 80 10.80 -8.79 -14.76
C SER A 80 9.59 -9.17 -15.64
N GLN A 81 8.52 -9.69 -15.04
CA GLN A 81 7.24 -9.63 -15.71
C GLN A 81 6.94 -8.15 -15.82
N LYS A 82 7.47 -7.57 -16.90
CA LYS A 82 7.07 -6.26 -17.38
C LYS A 82 5.57 -6.34 -17.55
N ASP A 83 4.87 -6.10 -16.45
CA ASP A 83 3.43 -5.93 -16.49
C ASP A 83 3.22 -4.64 -17.26
N SER A 84 3.08 -4.77 -18.57
CA SER A 84 2.57 -3.73 -19.45
C SER A 84 1.10 -3.53 -19.08
N GLN A 85 0.86 -3.03 -17.87
CA GLN A 85 -0.48 -2.78 -17.38
C GLN A 85 -1.03 -1.58 -18.14
N GLU A 86 -1.59 -1.83 -19.30
CA GLU A 86 -2.44 -0.85 -19.93
C GLU A 86 -3.56 -0.51 -18.94
N THR A 87 -3.64 0.75 -18.55
CA THR A 87 -4.74 1.27 -17.76
C THR A 87 -5.66 2.05 -18.68
N TRP A 88 -6.90 1.64 -18.67
CA TRP A 88 -7.96 2.25 -19.46
C TRP A 88 -8.93 3.00 -18.55
N LEU A 89 -9.51 4.07 -19.08
CA LEU A 89 -10.49 4.89 -18.37
C LEU A 89 -11.89 4.54 -18.86
N TYR A 90 -12.78 4.28 -17.91
CA TYR A 90 -14.21 4.31 -18.15
C TYR A 90 -14.79 5.71 -17.89
N ARG A 91 -15.59 6.21 -18.85
CA ARG A 91 -16.42 7.43 -18.75
C ARG A 91 -17.83 7.14 -19.26
N PRO A 92 -18.89 7.71 -18.66
CA PRO A 92 -20.28 7.43 -19.06
C PRO A 92 -20.59 7.75 -20.52
N THR A 93 -19.96 8.77 -21.08
CA THR A 93 -20.31 9.35 -22.40
C THR A 93 -19.21 9.16 -23.45
N LYS A 94 -18.20 8.39 -23.17
CA LYS A 94 -17.04 8.19 -24.06
C LYS A 94 -16.70 6.71 -24.16
N PRO A 95 -16.16 6.26 -25.31
CA PRO A 95 -15.59 4.92 -25.40
C PRO A 95 -14.45 4.71 -24.40
N LEU A 96 -14.27 3.45 -23.97
CA LEU A 96 -13.09 3.06 -23.22
C LEU A 96 -11.82 3.47 -23.96
N GLY A 97 -10.87 4.03 -23.26
CA GLY A 97 -9.62 4.46 -23.86
C GLY A 97 -8.43 4.39 -22.92
N PRO A 98 -7.23 4.16 -23.47
CA PRO A 98 -6.03 4.05 -22.67
C PRO A 98 -5.65 5.41 -22.06
N ILE A 99 -5.20 5.39 -20.80
CA ILE A 99 -4.61 6.54 -20.12
C ILE A 99 -3.18 6.26 -19.63
N TRP A 100 -2.78 4.98 -19.62
CA TRP A 100 -1.43 4.58 -19.30
C TRP A 100 -1.00 3.41 -20.22
N PRO A 101 0.23 3.36 -20.70
CA PRO A 101 1.31 4.34 -20.50
C PRO A 101 0.98 5.71 -21.12
N LEU A 102 1.67 6.76 -20.69
CA LEU A 102 1.39 8.16 -21.14
C LEU A 102 1.45 8.33 -22.67
N SER A 103 2.24 7.53 -23.37
CA SER A 103 2.28 7.49 -24.85
C SER A 103 0.94 7.12 -25.48
N ALA A 104 0.12 6.34 -24.78
CA ALA A 104 -1.19 5.91 -25.23
C ALA A 104 -2.25 7.02 -25.16
N LEU A 105 -2.01 8.09 -24.39
CA LEU A 105 -2.92 9.25 -24.30
C LEU A 105 -3.18 9.91 -25.66
N LYS A 106 -2.23 9.86 -26.59
CA LYS A 106 -2.42 10.40 -27.95
C LYS A 106 -3.60 9.73 -28.67
N ALA A 107 -3.74 8.43 -28.52
CA ALA A 107 -4.81 7.64 -29.13
C ALA A 107 -6.10 7.62 -28.28
N SER A 108 -6.07 8.08 -27.03
CA SER A 108 -7.22 8.01 -26.13
C SER A 108 -8.41 8.80 -26.66
N PRO A 109 -9.60 8.18 -26.83
CA PRO A 109 -10.83 8.90 -27.16
C PRO A 109 -11.39 9.68 -25.95
N SER A 110 -10.88 9.42 -24.76
CA SER A 110 -11.37 9.95 -23.50
C SER A 110 -11.08 11.44 -23.31
N LEU A 111 -10.11 12.01 -24.07
CA LEU A 111 -9.73 13.41 -23.97
C LEU A 111 -9.97 14.16 -25.29
N SER A 112 -10.41 15.41 -25.16
CA SER A 112 -10.39 16.36 -26.27
C SER A 112 -8.98 16.70 -26.72
N ARG A 113 -8.82 17.30 -27.90
CA ARG A 113 -7.48 17.78 -28.35
C ARG A 113 -6.86 18.77 -27.35
N ALA A 114 -7.67 19.69 -26.83
CA ALA A 114 -7.23 20.63 -25.79
C ALA A 114 -6.89 19.91 -24.47
N GLY A 115 -7.66 18.89 -24.07
CA GLY A 115 -7.40 18.05 -22.92
C GLY A 115 -6.07 17.30 -23.03
N LYS A 116 -5.75 16.74 -24.22
CA LYS A 116 -4.45 16.08 -24.48
C LYS A 116 -3.26 17.05 -24.33
N LEU A 117 -3.41 18.26 -24.87
CA LEU A 117 -2.35 19.31 -24.75
C LEU A 117 -2.16 19.71 -23.27
N ARG A 118 -3.26 19.89 -22.55
CA ARG A 118 -3.20 20.21 -21.11
C ARG A 118 -2.63 19.06 -20.29
N ALA A 119 -2.97 17.80 -20.61
CA ALA A 119 -2.37 16.62 -19.99
C ALA A 119 -0.86 16.60 -20.17
N LEU A 120 -0.37 16.89 -21.40
CA LEU A 120 1.05 16.97 -21.68
C LEU A 120 1.73 18.08 -20.85
N ARG A 121 1.11 19.26 -20.76
CA ARG A 121 1.60 20.36 -19.90
C ARG A 121 1.69 19.93 -18.44
N GLY A 122 0.69 19.24 -17.92
CA GLY A 122 0.68 18.72 -16.55
C GLY A 122 1.80 17.71 -16.32
N VAL A 123 2.02 16.80 -17.26
CA VAL A 123 3.14 15.85 -17.21
C VAL A 123 4.49 16.56 -17.18
N VAL A 124 4.69 17.58 -18.04
CA VAL A 124 5.92 18.38 -18.03
C VAL A 124 6.12 19.08 -16.68
N SER A 125 5.05 19.62 -16.09
CA SER A 125 5.11 20.20 -14.74
C SER A 125 5.52 19.19 -13.68
N MET A 126 4.94 17.97 -13.70
CA MET A 126 5.33 16.90 -12.77
C MET A 126 6.81 16.49 -12.94
N LEU A 127 7.27 16.34 -14.18
CA LEU A 127 8.67 15.98 -14.46
C LEU A 127 9.63 17.07 -13.99
N PHE A 128 9.24 18.34 -14.14
CA PHE A 128 10.05 19.47 -13.67
C PHE A 128 10.16 19.50 -12.15
N ASP A 129 9.05 19.27 -11.44
CA ASP A 129 9.04 19.16 -9.99
C ASP A 129 9.86 17.96 -9.50
N ALA A 130 9.73 16.80 -10.15
CA ALA A 130 10.46 15.58 -9.83
C ALA A 130 11.98 15.73 -10.04
N LYS A 131 12.41 16.41 -11.11
CA LYS A 131 13.86 16.68 -11.38
C LYS A 131 14.52 17.52 -10.29
N ARG A 132 13.75 18.29 -9.53
CA ARG A 132 14.26 19.10 -8.42
C ARG A 132 14.50 18.33 -7.14
N LEU A 133 14.12 17.06 -7.11
CA LEU A 133 14.34 16.17 -5.97
C LEU A 133 15.66 15.42 -6.12
N THR A 134 16.36 15.25 -5.02
CA THR A 134 17.58 14.44 -4.96
C THR A 134 17.26 12.95 -4.89
N THR A 135 16.12 12.58 -4.29
CA THR A 135 15.71 11.19 -4.04
C THR A 135 14.19 11.03 -4.18
N PRO A 136 13.68 9.83 -4.53
CA PRO A 136 12.24 9.53 -4.50
C PRO A 136 11.67 9.38 -3.08
N ALA A 137 12.49 9.48 -2.03
CA ALA A 137 12.03 9.39 -0.65
C ALA A 137 11.32 10.67 -0.17
N ILE A 138 10.49 10.55 0.86
CA ILE A 138 9.91 11.71 1.54
C ILE A 138 10.98 12.41 2.39
N THR A 139 11.39 13.58 1.93
CA THR A 139 12.42 14.41 2.55
C THR A 139 11.91 15.81 2.85
N ARG A 140 12.73 16.62 3.54
CA ARG A 140 12.41 18.04 3.81
C ARG A 140 12.23 18.89 2.54
N GLU A 141 12.79 18.45 1.41
CA GLU A 141 12.64 19.13 0.12
C GLU A 141 11.17 19.19 -0.34
N LEU A 142 10.35 18.23 0.08
CA LEU A 142 8.94 18.14 -0.28
C LEU A 142 8.06 19.18 0.42
N LYS A 143 8.53 19.84 1.47
CA LYS A 143 7.77 20.90 2.17
C LYS A 143 7.28 22.00 1.22
N ARG A 144 8.04 22.31 0.18
CA ARG A 144 7.67 23.32 -0.84
C ARG A 144 6.45 22.90 -1.67
N PHE A 145 6.10 21.62 -1.69
CA PHE A 145 4.97 21.07 -2.40
C PHE A 145 3.80 20.70 -1.46
N ASP A 146 3.99 20.82 -0.15
CA ASP A 146 3.03 20.41 0.89
C ASP A 146 2.07 21.54 1.31
N ASN A 147 1.66 22.36 0.36
CA ASN A 147 0.91 23.59 0.60
C ASN A 147 -0.44 23.64 -0.12
N GLU A 148 -0.75 22.66 -0.95
CA GLU A 148 -2.01 22.55 -1.67
C GLU A 148 -2.37 21.08 -1.93
N THR A 149 -3.65 20.83 -2.21
CA THR A 149 -4.15 19.50 -2.51
C THR A 149 -3.84 19.05 -3.93
N VAL A 150 -3.92 17.73 -4.17
CA VAL A 150 -3.79 17.17 -5.52
C VAL A 150 -4.86 17.74 -6.46
N VAL A 151 -6.08 18.02 -5.97
CA VAL A 151 -7.15 18.66 -6.76
C VAL A 151 -6.71 20.06 -7.20
N THR A 152 -6.40 20.93 -6.24
CA THR A 152 -6.09 22.34 -6.51
C THR A 152 -4.91 22.47 -7.47
N TRP A 153 -3.86 21.73 -7.22
CA TRP A 153 -2.70 21.72 -8.12
C TRP A 153 -3.01 21.06 -9.47
N GLY A 154 -3.69 19.91 -9.44
CA GLY A 154 -3.96 19.13 -10.64
C GLY A 154 -4.82 19.89 -11.65
N GLU A 155 -5.86 20.60 -11.19
CA GLU A 155 -6.68 21.42 -12.07
C GLU A 155 -5.90 22.60 -12.68
N LYS A 156 -4.96 23.21 -11.93
CA LYS A 156 -4.10 24.26 -12.46
C LYS A 156 -3.10 23.71 -13.49
N ALA A 157 -2.46 22.57 -13.20
CA ALA A 157 -1.40 22.01 -14.03
C ALA A 157 -1.95 21.30 -15.28
N PHE A 158 -3.01 20.51 -15.14
CA PHE A 158 -3.59 19.66 -16.18
C PHE A 158 -4.83 20.28 -16.84
N GLY A 159 -5.50 21.22 -16.17
CA GLY A 159 -6.86 21.65 -16.48
C GLY A 159 -7.87 20.59 -16.08
N LYS A 160 -9.12 21.01 -15.81
CA LYS A 160 -10.18 20.18 -15.23
C LYS A 160 -10.38 18.86 -15.96
N GLU A 161 -10.51 18.88 -17.31
CA GLU A 161 -10.75 17.67 -18.10
C GLU A 161 -9.62 16.63 -17.92
N ALA A 162 -8.36 17.03 -18.08
CA ALA A 162 -7.24 16.10 -17.99
C ALA A 162 -6.96 15.67 -16.54
N TYR A 163 -7.20 16.54 -15.56
CA TYR A 163 -7.16 16.17 -14.15
C TYR A 163 -8.16 15.06 -13.84
N GLN A 164 -9.44 15.27 -14.14
CA GLN A 164 -10.54 14.33 -13.82
C GLN A 164 -10.45 13.01 -14.61
N ASN A 165 -9.78 13.00 -15.75
CA ASN A 165 -9.75 11.84 -16.64
C ASN A 165 -8.37 11.17 -16.76
N VAL A 166 -7.33 11.71 -16.13
CA VAL A 166 -5.99 11.10 -16.13
C VAL A 166 -5.42 11.04 -14.71
N LEU A 167 -5.20 12.20 -14.08
CA LEU A 167 -4.49 12.23 -12.80
C LEU A 167 -5.31 11.65 -11.66
N GLU A 168 -6.52 12.13 -11.46
CA GLU A 168 -7.38 11.71 -10.35
C GLU A 168 -7.70 10.21 -10.38
N PRO A 169 -8.16 9.61 -11.52
CA PRO A 169 -8.43 8.18 -11.57
C PRO A 169 -7.19 7.33 -11.27
N MET A 170 -6.00 7.76 -11.68
CA MET A 170 -4.74 7.07 -11.38
C MET A 170 -4.41 7.12 -9.88
N VAL A 171 -4.52 8.30 -9.24
CA VAL A 171 -4.29 8.45 -7.80
C VAL A 171 -5.30 7.64 -7.01
N ARG A 172 -6.58 7.68 -7.38
CA ARG A 172 -7.65 6.90 -6.73
C ARG A 172 -7.43 5.39 -6.87
N ALA A 173 -6.98 4.91 -8.02
CA ALA A 173 -6.77 3.48 -8.26
C ALA A 173 -5.50 2.94 -7.61
N LEU A 174 -4.46 3.75 -7.46
CA LEU A 174 -3.19 3.34 -6.87
C LEU A 174 -3.18 3.45 -5.34
N PHE A 175 -3.80 4.49 -4.79
CA PHE A 175 -3.70 4.83 -3.37
C PHE A 175 -5.05 4.86 -2.64
N PHE A 176 -6.17 4.73 -3.36
CA PHE A 176 -7.52 4.85 -2.81
C PHE A 176 -7.77 6.16 -2.07
N TRP A 177 -6.97 7.18 -2.36
CA TRP A 177 -7.06 8.49 -1.73
C TRP A 177 -8.19 9.33 -2.30
N ASP A 178 -8.69 10.25 -1.47
CA ASP A 178 -9.45 11.39 -1.93
C ASP A 178 -8.50 12.54 -2.25
N CYS A 179 -8.42 12.89 -3.52
CA CYS A 179 -7.53 13.95 -4.00
C CYS A 179 -7.85 15.33 -3.40
N ALA A 180 -9.08 15.54 -2.90
CA ALA A 180 -9.47 16.79 -2.24
C ALA A 180 -8.79 16.96 -0.87
N HIS A 181 -8.40 15.86 -0.25
CA HIS A 181 -7.76 15.84 1.07
C HIS A 181 -6.29 15.45 1.02
N THR A 182 -5.77 15.04 -0.14
CA THR A 182 -4.39 14.57 -0.28
C THR A 182 -3.46 15.69 -0.70
N SER A 183 -2.30 15.82 -0.03
CA SER A 183 -1.23 16.76 -0.39
C SER A 183 -0.61 16.41 -1.74
N ARG A 184 -0.40 17.40 -2.60
CA ARG A 184 0.39 17.22 -3.81
C ARG A 184 1.85 16.87 -3.55
N GLY A 185 2.33 17.07 -2.32
CA GLY A 185 3.71 16.79 -1.92
C GLY A 185 4.16 15.35 -2.16
N LEU A 186 3.21 14.42 -2.31
CA LEU A 186 3.52 13.02 -2.62
C LEU A 186 3.68 12.72 -4.12
N VAL A 187 3.25 13.62 -5.01
CA VAL A 187 3.33 13.38 -6.46
C VAL A 187 4.77 13.43 -6.99
N PRO A 188 5.59 14.45 -6.68
CA PRO A 188 6.95 14.54 -7.19
C PRO A 188 7.87 13.36 -6.84
N PRO A 189 7.89 12.81 -5.60
CA PRO A 189 8.75 11.67 -5.29
C PRO A 189 8.34 10.39 -6.04
N ILE A 190 7.05 10.15 -6.25
CA ILE A 190 6.59 9.01 -7.04
C ILE A 190 7.06 9.14 -8.49
N ILE A 191 6.91 10.33 -9.08
CA ILE A 191 7.38 10.60 -10.45
C ILE A 191 8.89 10.50 -10.53
N LYS A 192 9.63 10.99 -9.52
CA LYS A 192 11.08 10.84 -9.45
C LYS A 192 11.50 9.38 -9.50
N GLY A 193 10.87 8.53 -8.69
CA GLY A 193 11.13 7.10 -8.68
C GLY A 193 10.83 6.43 -10.02
N VAL A 194 9.68 6.75 -10.64
CA VAL A 194 9.32 6.25 -11.98
C VAL A 194 10.29 6.73 -13.07
N MET A 195 10.93 7.88 -12.89
CA MET A 195 11.98 8.35 -13.81
C MET A 195 13.29 7.59 -13.64
N GLU A 196 13.61 7.12 -12.44
CA GLU A 196 14.80 6.32 -12.15
C GLU A 196 14.63 4.89 -12.66
N ASP A 197 13.54 4.24 -12.29
CA ASP A 197 13.13 2.95 -12.89
C ASP A 197 11.61 2.89 -13.03
N ARG A 198 11.15 2.86 -14.27
CA ARG A 198 9.72 2.81 -14.63
C ARG A 198 9.10 1.41 -14.57
N HIS A 199 9.87 0.38 -14.26
CA HIS A 199 9.39 -0.98 -14.26
C HIS A 199 8.68 -1.32 -12.96
N PHE A 200 7.70 -2.20 -13.08
CA PHE A 200 7.01 -2.83 -11.97
C PHE A 200 7.31 -4.32 -12.01
N TYR A 201 7.72 -4.86 -10.89
CA TYR A 201 8.14 -6.23 -10.75
C TYR A 201 7.13 -7.00 -9.92
N ARG A 202 6.94 -8.28 -10.24
CA ARG A 202 6.15 -9.22 -9.45
C ARG A 202 7.02 -10.38 -9.03
N LEU A 203 6.67 -10.97 -7.91
CA LEU A 203 7.26 -12.22 -7.48
C LEU A 203 6.51 -13.37 -8.16
N PRO A 204 7.18 -14.36 -8.77
CA PRO A 204 6.54 -15.48 -9.48
C PRO A 204 5.53 -16.23 -8.60
N SER A 205 5.88 -16.44 -7.33
CA SER A 205 5.03 -17.11 -6.35
C SER A 205 4.07 -16.16 -5.59
N GLY A 206 3.83 -14.96 -6.13
CA GLY A 206 3.01 -13.91 -5.51
C GLY A 206 3.77 -13.09 -4.47
N MET A 207 3.24 -11.90 -4.19
CA MET A 207 3.86 -10.97 -3.26
C MET A 207 3.93 -11.51 -1.83
N SER A 208 3.01 -12.39 -1.43
CA SER A 208 3.03 -13.03 -0.10
C SER A 208 4.23 -13.95 0.12
N SER A 209 4.94 -14.36 -0.92
CA SER A 209 6.16 -15.18 -0.78
C SER A 209 7.30 -14.44 -0.09
N LEU A 210 7.40 -13.11 -0.25
CA LEU A 210 8.46 -12.32 0.39
C LEU A 210 8.33 -12.28 1.92
N PRO A 211 7.18 -11.89 2.51
CA PRO A 211 7.03 -11.95 3.96
C PRO A 211 7.16 -13.37 4.52
N SER A 212 6.74 -14.40 3.80
CA SER A 212 6.97 -15.80 4.21
C SER A 212 8.46 -16.11 4.25
N ALA A 213 9.21 -15.82 3.20
CA ALA A 213 10.64 -16.08 3.14
C ALA A 213 11.46 -15.32 4.20
N ILE A 214 11.04 -14.10 4.57
CA ILE A 214 11.64 -13.38 5.70
C ILE A 214 11.24 -14.07 7.01
N GLY A 215 9.97 -14.48 7.14
CA GLY A 215 9.46 -15.18 8.31
C GLY A 215 10.21 -16.47 8.63
N ASP A 216 10.65 -17.21 7.61
CA ASP A 216 11.44 -18.44 7.79
C ASP A 216 12.79 -18.18 8.47
N LYS A 217 13.27 -16.93 8.44
CA LYS A 217 14.56 -16.51 9.01
C LYS A 217 14.45 -15.80 10.36
N VAL A 218 13.25 -15.37 10.76
CA VAL A 218 13.04 -14.58 11.97
C VAL A 218 12.10 -15.28 12.95
N PRO A 219 12.43 -15.35 14.26
CA PRO A 219 11.52 -15.90 15.26
C PRO A 219 10.20 -15.10 15.34
N HIS A 220 9.07 -15.78 15.15
CA HIS A 220 7.77 -15.13 15.20
C HIS A 220 6.68 -15.99 15.86
N VAL A 221 5.60 -15.36 16.29
CA VAL A 221 4.38 -16.02 16.78
C VAL A 221 3.19 -15.37 16.12
N LEU A 222 2.36 -16.20 15.46
CA LEU A 222 1.10 -15.81 14.83
C LEU A 222 -0.06 -15.88 15.83
N ASN A 223 -1.23 -15.37 15.43
CA ASN A 223 -2.45 -15.36 16.25
C ASN A 223 -2.24 -14.75 17.65
N THR A 224 -1.30 -13.82 17.76
CA THR A 224 -0.90 -13.19 19.02
C THR A 224 -1.17 -11.70 18.96
N GLN A 225 -2.36 -11.32 19.42
CA GLN A 225 -2.73 -9.91 19.52
C GLN A 225 -2.03 -9.28 20.71
N VAL A 226 -1.35 -8.15 20.47
CA VAL A 226 -0.78 -7.33 21.54
C VAL A 226 -1.82 -6.30 21.99
N ASP A 227 -2.06 -6.28 23.29
CA ASP A 227 -3.04 -5.39 23.92
C ASP A 227 -2.37 -4.14 24.50
N ALA A 228 -1.17 -4.29 25.11
CA ALA A 228 -0.48 -3.19 25.72
C ALA A 228 1.05 -3.39 25.79
N VAL A 229 1.78 -2.29 25.82
CA VAL A 229 3.21 -2.22 26.15
C VAL A 229 3.37 -1.37 27.40
N ARG A 230 3.93 -1.94 28.47
CA ARG A 230 4.16 -1.30 29.75
C ARG A 230 5.64 -1.16 30.06
N ALA A 231 6.06 0.02 30.51
CA ALA A 231 7.39 0.17 31.08
C ALA A 231 7.37 -0.34 32.52
N GLU A 232 8.17 -1.37 32.84
CA GLU A 232 8.33 -1.91 34.20
C GLU A 232 9.51 -1.27 34.93
N SER A 233 10.54 -0.88 34.19
CA SER A 233 11.69 -0.12 34.67
C SER A 233 12.30 0.68 33.51
N HIS A 234 13.37 1.43 33.77
CA HIS A 234 14.04 2.23 32.72
C HIS A 234 14.47 1.44 31.48
N HIS A 235 14.51 0.11 31.55
CA HIS A 235 15.05 -0.73 30.46
C HIS A 235 14.34 -2.08 30.35
N LEU A 236 13.16 -2.19 30.88
CA LEU A 236 12.37 -3.41 30.83
C LEU A 236 10.93 -3.09 30.46
N TYR A 237 10.50 -3.74 29.41
CA TYR A 237 9.13 -3.62 28.90
C TYR A 237 8.41 -4.94 29.02
N ARG A 238 7.18 -4.88 29.51
CA ARG A 238 6.24 -5.97 29.45
C ARG A 238 5.27 -5.73 28.29
N VAL A 239 5.11 -6.75 27.47
CA VAL A 239 4.17 -6.79 26.35
C VAL A 239 3.05 -7.74 26.71
N ASP A 240 1.86 -7.18 26.97
CA ASP A 240 0.66 -7.94 27.31
C ASP A 240 -0.02 -8.38 26.00
N THR A 241 -0.37 -9.66 25.89
CA THR A 241 -0.95 -10.26 24.68
C THR A 241 -2.10 -11.21 24.99
N SER A 242 -2.87 -11.58 23.96
CA SER A 242 -3.92 -12.60 24.05
C SER A 242 -3.40 -13.99 24.46
N GLN A 243 -2.10 -14.24 24.38
CA GLN A 243 -1.47 -15.54 24.71
C GLN A 243 -0.54 -15.48 25.94
N GLY A 244 -0.63 -14.43 26.74
CA GLY A 244 0.22 -14.22 27.91
C GLY A 244 1.11 -13.00 27.78
N THR A 245 2.20 -12.97 28.53
CA THR A 245 3.08 -11.81 28.59
C THR A 245 4.49 -12.13 28.10
N PHE A 246 5.11 -11.16 27.47
CA PHE A 246 6.52 -11.23 27.05
C PHE A 246 7.29 -10.08 27.69
N SER A 247 8.60 -10.30 27.92
CA SER A 247 9.50 -9.28 28.47
C SER A 247 10.65 -8.99 27.51
N ALA A 248 10.95 -7.70 27.32
CA ALA A 248 12.01 -7.26 26.43
C ALA A 248 12.75 -6.01 26.92
N LYS A 249 14.00 -5.84 26.50
CA LYS A 249 14.81 -4.65 26.76
C LYS A 249 14.38 -3.47 25.86
N SER A 250 13.80 -3.75 24.70
CA SER A 250 13.25 -2.77 23.77
C SER A 250 12.03 -3.31 23.03
N VAL A 251 11.22 -2.41 22.49
CA VAL A 251 10.01 -2.77 21.73
C VAL A 251 9.92 -1.91 20.47
N VAL A 252 9.63 -2.54 19.33
CA VAL A 252 9.29 -1.84 18.09
C VAL A 252 7.81 -2.07 17.79
N VAL A 253 7.00 -1.02 17.76
CA VAL A 253 5.60 -1.10 17.36
C VAL A 253 5.51 -0.85 15.85
N ALA A 254 5.31 -1.92 15.10
CA ALA A 254 5.29 -1.94 13.62
C ALA A 254 3.86 -2.17 13.05
N SER A 255 2.85 -1.80 13.82
CA SER A 255 1.43 -1.84 13.44
C SER A 255 1.00 -0.54 12.76
N PRO A 256 -0.20 -0.48 12.13
CA PRO A 256 -0.82 0.78 11.72
C PRO A 256 -0.93 1.77 12.89
N ALA A 257 -0.93 3.08 12.59
CA ALA A 257 -0.86 4.13 13.60
C ALA A 257 -1.95 4.02 14.69
N GLN A 258 -3.20 3.71 14.31
CA GLN A 258 -4.31 3.56 15.26
C GLN A 258 -4.10 2.37 16.21
N ASP A 259 -3.61 1.23 15.70
CA ASP A 259 -3.24 0.08 16.52
C ASP A 259 -2.06 0.42 17.44
N ALA A 260 -1.05 1.14 16.94
CA ALA A 260 0.09 1.60 17.74
C ALA A 260 -0.36 2.49 18.90
N ILE A 261 -1.26 3.45 18.65
CA ILE A 261 -1.84 4.31 19.67
C ILE A 261 -2.54 3.48 20.74
N ARG A 262 -3.42 2.56 20.32
CA ARG A 262 -4.18 1.69 21.23
C ARG A 262 -3.25 0.87 22.12
N ILE A 263 -2.22 0.25 21.55
CA ILE A 263 -1.25 -0.59 22.27
C ILE A 263 -0.44 0.23 23.27
N LEU A 264 0.05 1.39 22.88
CA LEU A 264 0.87 2.25 23.71
C LEU A 264 0.06 2.88 24.86
N THR A 265 -1.10 3.46 24.53
CA THR A 265 -1.96 4.08 25.56
C THR A 265 -2.59 3.06 26.50
N GLY A 266 -2.89 1.84 26.02
CA GLY A 266 -3.31 0.70 26.85
C GLY A 266 -2.27 0.31 27.91
N GLY A 267 -1.00 0.60 27.66
CA GLY A 267 0.11 0.43 28.60
C GLY A 267 0.42 1.66 29.46
N GLY A 268 -0.30 2.76 29.29
CA GLY A 268 -0.03 4.01 29.99
C GLY A 268 1.06 4.88 29.35
N LEU A 269 1.49 4.56 28.13
CA LEU A 269 2.49 5.33 27.37
C LEU A 269 1.81 6.46 26.58
N HIS A 270 2.48 7.60 26.49
CA HIS A 270 1.96 8.75 25.75
C HIS A 270 2.31 8.67 24.26
N CYS A 271 1.35 8.98 23.40
CA CYS A 271 1.56 9.09 21.96
C CYS A 271 1.62 10.55 21.53
N SER A 272 2.50 10.86 20.57
CA SER A 272 2.59 12.18 20.00
C SER A 272 1.29 12.58 19.27
N LYS A 273 0.98 13.89 19.22
CA LYS A 273 -0.14 14.41 18.42
C LYS A 273 0.01 14.09 16.93
N SER A 274 1.25 13.98 16.44
CA SER A 274 1.55 13.65 15.05
C SER A 274 1.11 12.23 14.70
N LEU A 275 1.24 11.28 15.62
CA LEU A 275 0.78 9.90 15.42
C LEU A 275 -0.76 9.83 15.37
N ASN A 276 -1.43 10.58 16.25
CA ASN A 276 -2.90 10.67 16.28
C ASN A 276 -3.50 11.29 15.02
N ALA A 277 -2.73 12.06 14.25
CA ALA A 277 -3.19 12.73 13.04
C ALA A 277 -3.06 11.86 11.77
N ILE A 278 -2.67 10.60 11.89
CA ILE A 278 -2.54 9.70 10.75
C ILE A 278 -3.88 9.04 10.44
N ASP A 279 -4.43 9.33 9.27
CA ASP A 279 -5.59 8.66 8.69
C ASP A 279 -5.19 7.62 7.64
N TYR A 280 -6.13 6.74 7.29
CA TYR A 280 -5.94 5.72 6.26
C TYR A 280 -7.10 5.71 5.28
N SER A 281 -6.78 5.44 4.02
CA SER A 281 -7.80 5.02 3.06
C SER A 281 -8.29 3.61 3.39
N SER A 282 -9.49 3.29 2.93
CA SER A 282 -10.06 1.95 3.02
C SER A 282 -10.46 1.43 1.66
N VAL A 283 -10.35 0.12 1.45
CA VAL A 283 -10.76 -0.54 0.21
C VAL A 283 -11.18 -1.97 0.48
N THR A 284 -12.22 -2.42 -0.20
CA THR A 284 -12.57 -3.84 -0.34
C THR A 284 -12.08 -4.34 -1.69
N VAL A 285 -11.35 -5.43 -1.70
CA VAL A 285 -10.90 -6.12 -2.90
C VAL A 285 -11.64 -7.43 -3.01
N GLY A 286 -12.31 -7.66 -4.15
CA GLY A 286 -12.99 -8.92 -4.41
C GLY A 286 -12.49 -9.58 -5.68
N ILE A 287 -12.62 -10.90 -5.73
CA ILE A 287 -12.25 -11.74 -6.87
C ILE A 287 -13.45 -12.61 -7.23
N ILE A 288 -13.85 -12.55 -8.51
CA ILE A 288 -14.83 -13.46 -9.10
C ILE A 288 -14.09 -14.38 -10.06
N LYS A 289 -14.22 -15.69 -9.87
CA LYS A 289 -13.78 -16.74 -10.80
C LYS A 289 -14.92 -17.02 -11.76
N THR A 290 -14.64 -17.07 -13.07
CA THR A 290 -15.64 -17.34 -14.10
C THR A 290 -15.14 -18.32 -15.14
N SER A 291 -16.01 -19.22 -15.55
CA SER A 291 -15.73 -20.21 -16.61
C SER A 291 -15.90 -19.64 -18.03
N VAL A 292 -16.32 -18.40 -18.17
CA VAL A 292 -16.49 -17.76 -19.47
C VAL A 292 -15.13 -17.64 -20.16
N SER A 293 -15.04 -18.23 -21.35
CA SER A 293 -13.78 -18.32 -22.12
C SER A 293 -13.66 -17.26 -23.19
N ASP A 294 -14.73 -16.53 -23.43
CA ASP A 294 -14.78 -15.60 -24.55
C ASP A 294 -14.01 -14.33 -24.23
N ASP A 295 -13.52 -13.68 -25.26
CA ASP A 295 -12.92 -12.36 -25.11
C ASP A 295 -13.94 -11.42 -24.46
N LEU A 296 -13.69 -11.05 -23.20
CA LEU A 296 -14.54 -10.12 -22.45
C LEU A 296 -14.48 -8.69 -23.00
N GLY A 297 -13.81 -8.51 -24.16
CA GLY A 297 -13.67 -7.22 -24.83
C GLY A 297 -12.73 -6.24 -24.16
N VAL A 298 -12.15 -6.63 -23.02
CA VAL A 298 -11.29 -5.77 -22.20
C VAL A 298 -9.87 -6.30 -22.03
N GLY A 299 -9.61 -7.57 -22.38
CA GLY A 299 -8.30 -8.22 -22.22
C GLY A 299 -7.76 -8.15 -20.78
N ASN A 300 -6.46 -8.35 -20.61
CA ASN A 300 -5.78 -8.26 -19.31
C ASN A 300 -5.50 -6.80 -18.92
N ARG A 301 -6.49 -5.93 -18.99
CA ARG A 301 -6.36 -4.49 -18.71
C ARG A 301 -6.92 -4.13 -17.35
N THR A 302 -6.39 -3.07 -16.76
CA THR A 302 -7.01 -2.42 -15.61
C THR A 302 -7.91 -1.29 -16.12
N ILE A 303 -9.19 -1.33 -15.77
CA ILE A 303 -10.14 -0.25 -16.07
C ILE A 303 -10.35 0.55 -14.80
N VAL A 304 -9.95 1.80 -14.82
CA VAL A 304 -10.22 2.77 -13.74
C VAL A 304 -11.47 3.59 -14.06
N ILE A 305 -12.17 4.01 -13.04
CA ILE A 305 -13.47 4.69 -13.20
C ILE A 305 -13.25 6.20 -13.02
N SER A 306 -13.70 6.99 -14.01
CA SER A 306 -13.69 8.46 -13.91
C SER A 306 -14.52 8.94 -12.73
N SER A 307 -14.10 10.02 -12.08
CA SER A 307 -14.87 10.69 -11.02
C SER A 307 -16.19 11.34 -11.53
N GLU A 308 -16.33 11.48 -12.84
CA GLU A 308 -17.62 11.89 -13.45
C GLU A 308 -18.72 10.84 -13.23
N TYR A 309 -18.33 9.59 -12.94
CA TYR A 309 -19.26 8.52 -12.64
C TYR A 309 -19.29 8.22 -11.15
N VAL A 310 -20.39 8.59 -10.50
CA VAL A 310 -20.57 8.38 -9.06
C VAL A 310 -20.83 6.90 -8.78
N THR A 311 -19.81 6.24 -8.27
CA THR A 311 -19.85 4.81 -7.95
C THR A 311 -18.83 4.49 -6.84
N PRO A 312 -19.11 3.50 -5.98
CA PRO A 312 -18.11 2.97 -5.05
C PRO A 312 -17.02 2.14 -5.76
N LEU A 313 -17.25 1.70 -6.99
CA LEU A 313 -16.28 0.96 -7.78
C LEU A 313 -15.14 1.87 -8.23
N VAL A 314 -13.91 1.55 -7.86
CA VAL A 314 -12.72 2.34 -8.19
C VAL A 314 -12.05 1.85 -9.46
N ALA A 315 -11.88 0.53 -9.54
CA ALA A 315 -11.26 -0.12 -10.68
C ALA A 315 -11.67 -1.58 -10.77
N ILE A 316 -11.55 -2.14 -11.98
CA ILE A 316 -11.62 -3.57 -12.25
C ILE A 316 -10.40 -4.02 -13.04
N LYS A 317 -9.98 -5.25 -12.85
CA LYS A 317 -9.00 -5.93 -13.69
C LYS A 317 -9.53 -7.29 -14.07
N VAL A 318 -9.64 -7.54 -15.36
CA VAL A 318 -9.89 -8.88 -15.91
C VAL A 318 -8.54 -9.57 -16.05
N ILE A 319 -8.44 -10.79 -15.57
CA ILE A 319 -7.25 -11.64 -15.64
C ILE A 319 -7.65 -12.87 -16.43
N GLN A 320 -7.22 -12.92 -17.69
CA GLN A 320 -7.43 -14.05 -18.56
C GLN A 320 -6.21 -14.95 -18.51
N THR A 321 -6.43 -16.22 -18.27
CA THR A 321 -5.42 -17.27 -18.34
C THR A 321 -5.41 -17.91 -19.73
N LYS A 322 -4.34 -18.61 -20.08
CA LYS A 322 -4.26 -19.36 -21.35
C LYS A 322 -5.23 -20.55 -21.39
N SER A 323 -5.54 -21.07 -20.22
CA SER A 323 -6.57 -22.07 -19.96
C SER A 323 -7.63 -21.44 -19.07
N LYS A 324 -8.91 -21.82 -19.24
CA LYS A 324 -9.99 -21.39 -18.33
C LYS A 324 -9.66 -21.82 -16.89
N PRO A 325 -10.02 -21.08 -15.84
CA PRO A 325 -10.97 -19.96 -15.78
C PRO A 325 -10.33 -18.58 -15.97
N ALA A 326 -11.17 -17.55 -16.16
CA ALA A 326 -10.80 -16.14 -16.03
C ALA A 326 -11.20 -15.59 -14.65
N TYR A 327 -10.60 -14.48 -14.27
CA TYR A 327 -10.90 -13.83 -12.99
C TYR A 327 -11.20 -12.36 -13.20
N ILE A 328 -12.13 -11.82 -12.39
CA ILE A 328 -12.45 -10.40 -12.33
C ILE A 328 -12.07 -9.93 -10.94
N ARG A 329 -10.96 -9.19 -10.83
CA ARG A 329 -10.57 -8.50 -9.60
C ARG A 329 -11.17 -7.10 -9.61
N PHE A 330 -11.83 -6.68 -8.53
CA PHE A 330 -12.41 -5.36 -8.39
C PHE A 330 -12.03 -4.69 -7.09
N TYR A 331 -12.04 -3.36 -7.10
CA TYR A 331 -11.73 -2.51 -5.96
C TYR A 331 -12.93 -1.62 -5.62
N TRP A 332 -13.36 -1.70 -4.37
CA TRP A 332 -14.62 -1.11 -3.91
C TRP A 332 -14.39 -0.21 -2.69
N ARG A 333 -14.79 1.07 -2.76
CA ARG A 333 -14.62 2.04 -1.66
C ARG A 333 -15.81 2.10 -0.69
N ALA A 334 -16.90 1.39 -0.92
CA ALA A 334 -18.05 1.44 -0.05
C ALA A 334 -17.78 0.79 1.30
N GLN A 335 -18.31 1.39 2.35
CA GLN A 335 -18.50 0.74 3.64
C GLN A 335 -19.79 -0.10 3.57
N GLY A 336 -19.82 -1.25 4.22
CA GLY A 336 -21.01 -2.10 4.23
C GLY A 336 -20.68 -3.59 4.35
N SER A 337 -21.60 -4.41 3.91
CA SER A 337 -21.50 -5.87 3.97
C SER A 337 -20.29 -6.40 3.19
N LEU A 338 -19.58 -7.35 3.79
CA LEU A 338 -18.53 -8.14 3.14
C LEU A 338 -19.07 -9.47 2.59
N GLU A 339 -20.40 -9.64 2.58
CA GLU A 339 -21.01 -10.83 2.01
C GLU A 339 -20.69 -10.94 0.53
N ARG A 340 -20.04 -12.03 0.14
CA ARG A 340 -19.53 -12.26 -1.22
C ARG A 340 -20.61 -12.12 -2.29
N GLN A 341 -21.78 -12.71 -2.04
CA GLN A 341 -22.91 -12.68 -2.97
C GLN A 341 -23.50 -11.26 -3.12
N HIS A 342 -23.55 -10.51 -2.02
CA HIS A 342 -24.01 -9.11 -2.08
C HIS A 342 -23.06 -8.26 -2.94
N LEU A 343 -21.76 -8.33 -2.69
CA LEU A 343 -20.75 -7.59 -3.46
C LEU A 343 -20.72 -8.01 -4.94
N GLN A 344 -20.93 -9.30 -5.23
CA GLN A 344 -21.05 -9.78 -6.60
C GLN A 344 -22.26 -9.19 -7.30
N ARG A 345 -23.44 -9.19 -6.67
CA ARG A 345 -24.65 -8.55 -7.22
C ARG A 345 -24.45 -7.07 -7.49
N GLU A 346 -23.86 -6.35 -6.52
CA GLU A 346 -23.57 -4.92 -6.69
C GLU A 346 -22.57 -4.66 -7.82
N LEU A 347 -21.52 -5.48 -7.97
CA LEU A 347 -20.59 -5.38 -9.09
C LEU A 347 -21.31 -5.59 -10.42
N VAL A 348 -22.15 -6.63 -10.54
CA VAL A 348 -22.93 -6.89 -11.76
C VAL A 348 -23.82 -5.71 -12.09
N ASN A 349 -24.49 -5.12 -11.10
CA ASN A 349 -25.32 -3.92 -11.29
C ASN A 349 -24.50 -2.74 -11.83
N GLN A 350 -23.31 -2.49 -11.25
CA GLN A 350 -22.45 -1.40 -11.72
C GLN A 350 -21.94 -1.64 -13.14
N LEU A 351 -21.46 -2.85 -13.44
CA LEU A 351 -20.97 -3.21 -14.77
C LEU A 351 -22.08 -3.10 -15.85
N THR A 352 -23.31 -3.47 -15.49
CA THR A 352 -24.48 -3.32 -16.37
C THR A 352 -24.76 -1.84 -16.66
N ARG A 353 -24.77 -1.00 -15.63
CA ARG A 353 -24.95 0.48 -15.78
C ARG A 353 -23.81 1.12 -16.58
N MET A 354 -22.61 0.55 -16.49
CA MET A 354 -21.43 0.99 -17.25
C MET A 354 -21.44 0.49 -18.70
N ASN A 355 -22.49 -0.21 -19.14
CA ASN A 355 -22.56 -0.81 -20.48
C ASN A 355 -21.34 -1.70 -20.82
N LEU A 356 -20.93 -2.52 -19.85
CA LEU A 356 -19.90 -3.56 -20.00
C LEU A 356 -20.57 -4.95 -19.92
N PRO A 357 -21.44 -5.30 -20.90
CA PRO A 357 -22.32 -6.47 -20.79
C PRO A 357 -21.57 -7.79 -20.69
N SER A 358 -20.50 -7.97 -21.45
CA SER A 358 -19.68 -9.21 -21.39
C SER A 358 -19.05 -9.42 -20.01
N VAL A 359 -18.51 -8.36 -19.40
CA VAL A 359 -17.90 -8.45 -18.06
C VAL A 359 -18.99 -8.63 -17.00
N ALA A 360 -20.14 -7.96 -17.14
CA ALA A 360 -21.29 -8.11 -16.24
C ALA A 360 -21.85 -9.53 -16.25
N ASP A 361 -21.96 -10.13 -17.42
CA ASP A 361 -22.46 -11.48 -17.60
C ASP A 361 -21.47 -12.52 -17.05
N ALA A 362 -20.18 -12.34 -17.31
CA ALA A 362 -19.12 -13.14 -16.71
C ALA A 362 -19.13 -13.07 -15.18
N ALA A 363 -19.30 -11.86 -14.62
CA ALA A 363 -19.43 -11.68 -13.18
C ALA A 363 -20.70 -12.32 -12.60
N ARG A 364 -21.81 -12.31 -13.33
CA ARG A 364 -23.09 -12.91 -12.91
C ARG A 364 -23.01 -14.42 -12.87
N ARG A 365 -22.34 -15.06 -13.88
CA ARG A 365 -22.19 -16.51 -13.98
C ARG A 365 -21.03 -17.05 -13.15
N GLY A 366 -20.14 -16.18 -12.70
CA GLY A 366 -19.00 -16.55 -11.89
C GLY A 366 -19.34 -16.74 -10.42
N GLU A 367 -18.32 -17.07 -9.66
CA GLU A 367 -18.36 -17.25 -8.20
C GLU A 367 -17.41 -16.25 -7.52
N ALA A 368 -17.87 -15.58 -6.49
CA ALA A 368 -17.02 -14.73 -5.66
C ALA A 368 -16.17 -15.62 -4.73
N VAL A 369 -14.92 -15.86 -5.14
CA VAL A 369 -14.01 -16.80 -4.50
C VAL A 369 -13.23 -16.17 -3.34
N ASP A 370 -12.96 -14.86 -3.40
CA ASP A 370 -12.26 -14.15 -2.33
C ASP A 370 -12.78 -12.71 -2.18
N VAL A 371 -12.86 -12.26 -0.93
CA VAL A 371 -13.16 -10.88 -0.55
C VAL A 371 -12.32 -10.52 0.65
N VAL A 372 -11.57 -9.44 0.55
CA VAL A 372 -10.79 -8.88 1.65
C VAL A 372 -11.05 -7.40 1.80
N ARG A 373 -11.22 -6.94 3.02
CA ARG A 373 -11.34 -5.53 3.36
C ARG A 373 -10.10 -5.04 4.09
N TRP A 374 -9.58 -3.93 3.62
CA TRP A 374 -8.49 -3.21 4.23
C TRP A 374 -9.03 -1.89 4.79
N ASP A 375 -9.34 -1.85 6.07
CA ASP A 375 -9.82 -0.63 6.74
C ASP A 375 -8.69 0.40 6.91
N THR A 376 -7.46 -0.08 7.01
CA THR A 376 -6.23 0.70 7.07
C THR A 376 -5.36 0.40 5.85
N ALA A 377 -5.86 0.66 4.64
CA ALA A 377 -5.19 0.28 3.40
C ALA A 377 -3.88 1.05 3.19
N ILE A 378 -3.97 2.36 3.05
CA ILE A 378 -2.82 3.22 2.76
C ILE A 378 -2.94 4.49 3.61
N PRO A 379 -1.86 4.92 4.33
CA PRO A 379 -1.91 6.17 5.09
C PRO A 379 -2.18 7.36 4.17
N VAL A 380 -3.04 8.24 4.61
CA VAL A 380 -3.39 9.48 3.89
C VAL A 380 -2.45 10.59 4.36
N PHE A 381 -1.85 11.26 3.40
CA PHE A 381 -1.02 12.42 3.63
C PHE A 381 -1.79 13.68 3.19
N ASP A 382 -2.49 14.31 4.12
CA ASP A 382 -3.15 15.60 3.93
C ASP A 382 -2.14 16.76 3.81
N VAL A 383 -2.60 17.94 3.45
CA VAL A 383 -1.75 19.13 3.38
C VAL A 383 -1.12 19.40 4.74
N GLY A 384 0.21 19.56 4.77
CA GLY A 384 1.00 19.66 5.98
C GLY A 384 1.54 18.34 6.52
N SER A 385 1.06 17.19 6.08
CA SER A 385 1.53 15.88 6.54
C SER A 385 2.99 15.60 6.20
N VAL A 386 3.43 15.97 5.00
CA VAL A 386 4.85 15.82 4.62
C VAL A 386 5.73 16.64 5.56
N THR A 387 5.29 17.85 5.88
CA THR A 387 5.98 18.73 6.83
C THR A 387 5.99 18.11 8.22
N ARG A 388 4.87 17.62 8.70
CA ARG A 388 4.77 16.90 9.99
C ARG A 388 5.66 15.66 10.00
N THR A 389 5.61 14.81 8.97
CA THR A 389 6.40 13.58 8.87
C THR A 389 7.91 13.84 8.84
N THR A 390 8.35 14.88 8.13
CA THR A 390 9.79 15.22 8.04
C THR A 390 10.32 16.01 9.24
N ALA A 391 9.44 16.71 9.97
CA ALA A 391 9.74 17.32 11.25
C ALA A 391 9.46 16.37 12.41
N ALA A 392 8.91 15.19 12.14
CA ALA A 392 8.22 14.40 13.10
C ALA A 392 9.14 13.79 14.12
N ARG A 393 8.59 13.93 15.17
CA ARG A 393 8.83 13.32 16.45
C ARG A 393 7.63 12.42 16.77
N PHE A 394 7.39 11.41 15.92
CA PHE A 394 6.32 10.43 16.16
C PHE A 394 6.52 9.71 17.50
N GLU A 395 7.78 9.62 17.93
CA GLU A 395 8.20 8.96 19.15
C GLU A 395 8.36 9.94 20.33
N ASP A 396 8.04 11.25 20.15
CA ASP A 396 8.06 12.20 21.27
C ASP A 396 7.12 11.75 22.39
N GLY A 397 7.66 11.67 23.59
CA GLY A 397 6.96 11.21 24.79
C GLY A 397 7.00 9.69 25.01
N LEU A 398 7.56 8.90 24.09
CA LEU A 398 7.83 7.49 24.33
C LEU A 398 9.09 7.30 25.19
N PRO A 399 9.11 6.31 26.08
CA PRO A 399 10.30 6.02 26.87
C PRO A 399 11.44 5.47 25.99
N PRO A 400 12.71 5.69 26.39
CA PRO A 400 13.87 5.15 25.69
C PRO A 400 13.78 3.64 25.53
N GLY A 401 13.87 3.12 24.31
CA GLY A 401 13.73 1.69 23.98
C GLY A 401 12.38 1.30 23.40
N VAL A 402 11.43 2.23 23.31
CA VAL A 402 10.20 2.03 22.54
C VAL A 402 10.28 2.81 21.23
N PHE A 403 10.14 2.10 20.11
CA PHE A 403 10.29 2.65 18.77
C PHE A 403 9.06 2.35 17.92
N LEU A 404 8.86 3.14 16.87
CA LEU A 404 7.81 2.96 15.87
C LEU A 404 8.40 2.57 14.52
N ALA A 405 7.66 1.76 13.76
CA ALA A 405 7.93 1.48 12.36
C ALA A 405 6.62 1.41 11.56
N GLY A 406 6.64 1.89 10.31
CA GLY A 406 5.47 1.86 9.44
C GLY A 406 5.63 2.76 8.23
N ASP A 407 4.85 2.50 7.19
CA ASP A 407 4.82 3.28 5.96
C ASP A 407 4.39 4.74 6.21
N TYR A 408 3.54 5.01 7.20
CA TYR A 408 3.13 6.35 7.62
C TYR A 408 4.30 7.24 8.09
N MET A 409 5.42 6.62 8.46
CA MET A 409 6.62 7.35 8.89
C MET A 409 7.53 7.77 7.73
N LYS A 410 7.37 7.18 6.53
CA LYS A 410 8.30 7.35 5.41
C LYS A 410 7.63 7.61 4.08
N ALA A 411 6.84 6.67 3.58
CA ALA A 411 6.14 6.80 2.31
C ALA A 411 5.01 5.76 2.25
N PRO A 412 3.87 6.10 1.63
CA PRO A 412 2.67 5.28 1.64
C PRO A 412 2.76 4.08 0.66
N HIS A 413 3.83 3.32 0.76
CA HIS A 413 4.08 2.15 -0.08
C HIS A 413 5.04 1.17 0.60
N LEU A 414 5.23 -0.01 -0.01
CA LEU A 414 6.03 -1.11 0.52
C LEU A 414 7.47 -0.71 0.86
N GLU A 415 8.14 0.07 0.00
CA GLU A 415 9.48 0.58 0.27
C GLU A 415 9.51 1.48 1.50
N GLY A 416 8.51 2.36 1.67
CA GLY A 416 8.42 3.21 2.87
C GLY A 416 8.31 2.40 4.16
N ALA A 417 7.58 1.30 4.13
CA ALA A 417 7.49 0.36 5.25
C ALA A 417 8.85 -0.32 5.51
N ALA A 418 9.51 -0.84 4.47
CA ALA A 418 10.81 -1.50 4.59
C ALA A 418 11.89 -0.55 5.13
N VAL A 419 12.03 0.64 4.55
CA VAL A 419 12.98 1.67 5.02
C VAL A 419 12.72 2.06 6.47
N SER A 420 11.45 2.19 6.87
CA SER A 420 11.08 2.47 8.26
C SER A 420 11.53 1.35 9.20
N GLY A 421 11.41 0.09 8.76
CA GLY A 421 11.91 -1.07 9.50
C GLY A 421 13.41 -1.05 9.72
N VAL A 422 14.20 -0.76 8.66
CA VAL A 422 15.67 -0.60 8.76
C VAL A 422 16.04 0.48 9.77
N GLN A 423 15.36 1.63 9.71
CA GLN A 423 15.63 2.73 10.62
C GLN A 423 15.26 2.42 12.07
N ALA A 424 14.18 1.67 12.29
CA ALA A 424 13.82 1.20 13.63
C ALA A 424 14.91 0.24 14.18
N ALA A 425 15.38 -0.70 13.35
CA ALA A 425 16.47 -1.60 13.72
C ALA A 425 17.74 -0.82 14.09
N THR A 426 18.15 0.16 13.29
CA THR A 426 19.33 1.00 13.59
C THR A 426 19.19 1.69 14.95
N ARG A 427 18.01 2.19 15.30
CA ARG A 427 17.77 2.84 16.60
C ARG A 427 17.79 1.85 17.76
N VAL A 428 17.27 0.63 17.56
CA VAL A 428 17.35 -0.45 18.56
C VAL A 428 18.81 -0.82 18.80
N LEU A 429 19.62 -1.01 17.74
CA LEU A 429 21.04 -1.34 17.86
C LEU A 429 21.80 -0.25 18.63
N ALA A 430 21.62 1.02 18.30
CA ALA A 430 22.22 2.12 19.04
C ALA A 430 21.82 2.08 20.52
N HIS A 431 20.53 1.89 20.80
CA HIS A 431 20.01 1.85 22.17
C HIS A 431 20.58 0.66 22.98
N VAL A 432 20.84 -0.48 22.35
CA VAL A 432 21.44 -1.66 23.02
C VAL A 432 22.94 -1.46 23.21
N SER A 433 23.66 -0.88 22.22
CA SER A 433 25.10 -0.64 22.28
C SER A 433 25.51 0.39 23.34
N ASP A 434 24.69 1.42 23.56
CA ASP A 434 24.94 2.42 24.61
C ASP A 434 24.88 1.86 26.05
N ARG A 435 24.64 0.54 26.19
CA ARG A 435 24.44 -0.19 27.45
C ARG A 435 25.41 -1.33 27.69
N THR A 436 26.20 -1.68 26.69
CA THR A 436 27.31 -2.62 26.81
C THR A 436 28.61 -1.84 27.05
#